data_bb34fb6ec61a82521a23f40c20e6bdda
#
_entry.id   bb34fb6ec61a82521a23f40c20e6bdda
#
_cell.length_a   1.000
_cell.length_b   1.000
_cell.length_c   1.000
_cell.angle_alpha   90.00
_cell.angle_beta   90.00
_cell.angle_gamma   90.00
#
_symmetry.space_group_name_H-M   'P 1'
#
loop_
_entity.id
_entity.type
_entity.pdbx_description
1 polymer ?
#
loop_
_entity_poly.entity_id
_entity_poly.type
_entity_poly.pdbx_seq_one_letter_code
_entity_poly.pdbx_strand_id
1 'polypeptide(L)'
;MSTTTASTRKPMPSALTFDRHAKCSTTKARASTLHLPHGSVPLPIFMPVATQASLKGLTYDQLRETGCMLCLNNTYHLGLKPGQAVLDAVGGAHKLQGWDRNLLTDSGGFQMVSLLKLATVTEEGVRFLSPHDGSPMLLTPEHSISLQNSIGSDIIMQLDDVIATTSPDHARIKEAMDRSVRWLDRCIEEHKYPERQNLFCIIQGGLDLELRKQCCEEMVARDTPGVAIGGLSGGEAKEEFCKVVHTCTEILPEHKPRYVMGVGYPEDIVVAVALGADMFDCVWPTRTAVRLNKPCGSDPRTDINQRFGDAIVSSGTLKLSHKSFSDDFRPVEEGCTCICCRPTDQGGLGLTRAYMHHITAKETVGAHLLTIHNVHYMLNMMGKIRQAIIDDQYSAFLRKFFSDIYEGDKSKFPEWAVGALRGVGVDLLADS
;
A
#
# COMPACT_ATOMS: atom_id res chain seq x y z
N MET A 1 -32.21 31.66 4.78
CA MET A 1 -31.26 31.65 3.66
C MET A 1 -29.89 32.02 4.23
N SER A 2 -29.11 31.05 4.63
CA SER A 2 -27.74 31.26 5.13
C SER A 2 -26.79 30.97 3.96
N THR A 3 -26.18 32.00 3.42
CA THR A 3 -25.18 31.92 2.37
C THR A 3 -23.88 31.47 3.01
N THR A 4 -23.58 30.19 2.88
CA THR A 4 -22.25 29.63 3.21
C THR A 4 -21.26 30.20 2.20
N THR A 5 -20.48 31.21 2.60
CA THR A 5 -19.36 31.71 1.84
C THR A 5 -18.29 30.61 1.82
N ALA A 6 -18.08 30.01 0.66
CA ALA A 6 -16.92 29.14 0.39
C ALA A 6 -15.65 29.96 0.67
N SER A 7 -14.95 29.64 1.75
CA SER A 7 -13.65 30.20 2.05
C SER A 7 -12.68 29.69 0.97
N THR A 8 -12.24 30.58 0.08
CA THR A 8 -11.17 30.29 -0.87
C THR A 8 -9.85 30.26 -0.10
N ARG A 9 -9.54 29.11 0.51
CA ARG A 9 -8.16 28.85 1.02
C ARG A 9 -7.20 28.95 -0.16
N LYS A 10 -6.06 29.63 0.02
CA LYS A 10 -4.97 29.56 -0.95
C LYS A 10 -4.52 28.09 -1.11
N PRO A 11 -4.19 27.66 -2.34
CA PRO A 11 -3.65 26.32 -2.53
C PRO A 11 -2.48 26.09 -1.57
N MET A 12 -2.42 24.90 -0.96
CA MET A 12 -1.28 24.55 -0.11
C MET A 12 -0.02 24.50 -0.99
N PRO A 13 1.12 25.04 -0.51
CA PRO A 13 2.38 24.77 -1.16
C PRO A 13 2.60 23.26 -1.28
N SER A 14 3.08 22.79 -2.41
CA SER A 14 3.29 21.37 -2.67
C SER A 14 4.73 21.14 -3.15
N ALA A 15 5.40 20.18 -2.55
CA ALA A 15 6.73 19.72 -2.96
C ALA A 15 6.67 18.63 -4.05
N LEU A 16 5.47 18.29 -4.54
CA LEU A 16 5.30 17.34 -5.63
C LEU A 16 4.74 18.01 -6.89
N THR A 17 5.09 17.43 -8.04
CA THR A 17 4.36 17.63 -9.30
C THR A 17 3.91 16.27 -9.84
N PHE A 18 2.79 16.27 -10.57
CA PHE A 18 2.17 15.07 -11.09
C PHE A 18 1.95 15.21 -12.60
N ASP A 19 2.72 14.47 -13.38
CA ASP A 19 2.72 14.52 -14.84
C ASP A 19 2.09 13.24 -15.39
N ARG A 20 0.88 13.36 -15.98
CA ARG A 20 0.20 12.25 -16.65
C ARG A 20 0.72 12.09 -18.09
N HIS A 21 1.22 10.90 -18.41
CA HIS A 21 1.77 10.56 -19.73
C HIS A 21 0.78 9.86 -20.62
N ALA A 22 -0.04 8.95 -20.05
CA ALA A 22 -1.04 8.18 -20.78
C ALA A 22 -2.28 7.89 -19.93
N LYS A 23 -3.40 7.66 -20.60
CA LYS A 23 -4.65 7.15 -20.02
C LYS A 23 -5.14 6.03 -20.94
N CYS A 24 -5.52 4.90 -20.36
CA CYS A 24 -6.12 3.80 -21.10
C CYS A 24 -7.44 4.28 -21.76
N SER A 25 -7.62 3.94 -23.01
CA SER A 25 -8.84 4.31 -23.77
C SER A 25 -10.11 3.61 -23.27
N THR A 26 -9.97 2.45 -22.64
CA THR A 26 -11.08 1.60 -22.20
C THR A 26 -11.40 1.78 -20.72
N THR A 27 -10.35 1.83 -19.86
CA THR A 27 -10.49 1.86 -18.40
C THR A 27 -10.11 3.22 -17.81
N LYS A 28 -10.20 3.38 -16.46
CA LYS A 28 -9.70 4.57 -15.78
C LYS A 28 -8.19 4.53 -15.50
N ALA A 29 -7.49 3.47 -15.92
CA ALA A 29 -6.06 3.31 -15.69
C ALA A 29 -5.27 4.43 -16.38
N ARG A 30 -4.24 4.92 -15.68
CA ARG A 30 -3.37 6.01 -16.16
C ARG A 30 -1.91 5.75 -15.79
N ALA A 31 -1.00 6.13 -16.66
CA ALA A 31 0.44 6.15 -16.40
C ALA A 31 0.89 7.58 -16.21
N SER A 32 1.65 7.81 -15.14
CA SER A 32 2.08 9.15 -14.71
C SER A 32 3.47 9.09 -14.09
N THR A 33 4.07 10.25 -13.88
CA THR A 33 5.25 10.42 -13.01
C THR A 33 4.91 11.36 -11.87
N LEU A 34 5.20 10.92 -10.66
CA LEU A 34 5.14 11.72 -9.46
C LEU A 34 6.58 12.20 -9.14
N HIS A 35 6.83 13.50 -9.24
CA HIS A 35 8.11 14.09 -8.88
C HIS A 35 8.07 14.51 -7.43
N LEU A 36 8.97 13.95 -6.63
CA LEU A 36 9.10 14.16 -5.18
C LEU A 36 10.52 14.66 -4.86
N PRO A 37 10.78 15.18 -3.65
CA PRO A 37 12.09 15.72 -3.29
C PRO A 37 13.27 14.77 -3.46
N HIS A 38 13.09 13.45 -3.28
CA HIS A 38 14.15 12.45 -3.45
C HIS A 38 14.05 11.69 -4.79
N GLY A 39 13.41 12.29 -5.79
CA GLY A 39 13.39 11.79 -7.16
C GLY A 39 12.02 11.45 -7.71
N SER A 40 12.00 11.08 -8.98
CA SER A 40 10.77 10.77 -9.72
C SER A 40 10.31 9.34 -9.46
N VAL A 41 9.00 9.18 -9.31
CA VAL A 41 8.33 7.90 -9.06
C VAL A 41 7.33 7.62 -10.18
N PRO A 42 7.56 6.60 -11.01
CA PRO A 42 6.60 6.23 -12.05
C PRO A 42 5.38 5.52 -11.46
N LEU A 43 4.18 5.96 -11.84
CA LEU A 43 2.90 5.43 -11.39
C LEU A 43 2.18 4.66 -12.53
N PRO A 44 1.39 3.61 -12.22
CA PRO A 44 1.08 3.08 -10.89
C PRO A 44 2.28 2.42 -10.21
N ILE A 45 2.30 2.43 -8.85
CA ILE A 45 3.40 1.88 -8.06
C ILE A 45 2.90 1.05 -6.86
N PHE A 46 3.68 0.03 -6.50
CA PHE A 46 3.58 -0.68 -5.24
C PHE A 46 4.69 -0.20 -4.27
N MET A 47 4.33 0.08 -3.04
CA MET A 47 5.22 0.55 -1.98
C MET A 47 5.49 -0.58 -0.98
N PRO A 48 6.70 -1.16 -0.94
CA PRO A 48 7.07 -2.10 0.10
C PRO A 48 7.06 -1.43 1.48
N VAL A 49 6.59 -2.16 2.50
CA VAL A 49 6.42 -1.61 3.85
C VAL A 49 7.65 -1.89 4.71
N ALA A 50 8.37 -0.83 5.05
CA ALA A 50 9.54 -0.80 5.93
C ALA A 50 9.15 -0.28 7.32
N THR A 51 8.41 -1.07 8.09
CA THR A 51 7.71 -0.70 9.33
C THR A 51 8.57 0.07 10.34
N GLN A 52 9.82 -0.33 10.53
CA GLN A 52 10.76 0.26 11.49
C GLN A 52 11.99 0.84 10.78
N ALA A 53 11.78 1.63 9.74
CA ALA A 53 12.85 2.12 8.89
C ALA A 53 13.73 0.97 8.34
N SER A 54 13.15 -0.20 8.10
CA SER A 54 13.81 -1.36 7.51
C SER A 54 12.77 -2.31 6.93
N LEU A 55 13.00 -2.75 5.72
CA LEU A 55 12.22 -3.85 5.14
C LEU A 55 12.71 -5.16 5.76
N LYS A 56 11.77 -6.03 6.18
CA LYS A 56 12.16 -7.29 6.82
C LYS A 56 13.06 -8.13 5.93
N GLY A 57 14.29 -8.39 6.39
CA GLY A 57 15.24 -9.25 5.72
C GLY A 57 16.00 -8.60 4.57
N LEU A 58 15.88 -7.28 4.31
CA LEU A 58 16.63 -6.60 3.27
C LEU A 58 17.43 -5.42 3.82
N THR A 59 18.65 -5.25 3.31
CA THR A 59 19.37 -3.98 3.38
C THR A 59 18.79 -2.99 2.36
N TYR A 60 19.08 -1.71 2.53
CA TYR A 60 18.62 -0.71 1.56
C TYR A 60 19.29 -0.84 0.19
N ASP A 61 20.52 -1.33 0.11
CA ASP A 61 21.17 -1.62 -1.17
C ASP A 61 20.41 -2.71 -1.92
N GLN A 62 20.04 -3.79 -1.24
CA GLN A 62 19.20 -4.84 -1.83
C GLN A 62 17.81 -4.34 -2.24
N LEU A 63 17.22 -3.44 -1.45
CA LEU A 63 15.96 -2.81 -1.82
C LEU A 63 16.10 -1.91 -3.07
N ARG A 64 17.22 -1.15 -3.20
CA ARG A 64 17.53 -0.40 -4.43
C ARG A 64 17.63 -1.31 -5.66
N GLU A 65 18.28 -2.45 -5.52
CA GLU A 65 18.44 -3.44 -6.60
C GLU A 65 17.12 -4.03 -7.08
N THR A 66 16.08 -4.08 -6.23
CA THR A 66 14.72 -4.48 -6.65
C THR A 66 14.04 -3.46 -7.56
N GLY A 67 14.60 -2.25 -7.70
CA GLY A 67 13.98 -1.15 -8.43
C GLY A 67 13.02 -0.29 -7.60
N CYS A 68 12.99 -0.44 -6.27
CA CYS A 68 12.13 0.34 -5.39
C CYS A 68 12.49 1.83 -5.46
N MET A 69 11.50 2.69 -5.73
CA MET A 69 11.65 4.16 -5.80
C MET A 69 10.95 4.88 -4.65
N LEU A 70 10.02 4.22 -3.98
CA LEU A 70 9.23 4.73 -2.87
C LEU A 70 8.88 3.57 -1.95
N CYS A 71 9.24 3.65 -0.67
CA CYS A 71 8.83 2.69 0.35
C CYS A 71 8.07 3.38 1.47
N LEU A 72 7.30 2.60 2.24
CA LEU A 72 6.45 3.08 3.31
C LEU A 72 7.09 2.78 4.67
N ASN A 73 7.26 3.81 5.50
CA ASN A 73 7.62 3.71 6.91
C ASN A 73 6.40 3.95 7.80
N ASN A 74 6.45 3.44 9.03
CA ASN A 74 5.33 3.54 9.95
C ASN A 74 5.60 4.56 11.06
N THR A 75 4.76 5.60 11.12
CA THR A 75 4.89 6.70 12.08
C THR A 75 4.79 6.24 13.53
N TYR A 76 3.85 5.35 13.84
CA TYR A 76 3.68 4.82 15.18
C TYR A 76 4.94 4.10 15.69
N HIS A 77 5.45 3.17 14.89
CA HIS A 77 6.63 2.41 15.28
C HIS A 77 7.88 3.28 15.41
N LEU A 78 8.09 4.24 14.50
CA LEU A 78 9.23 5.15 14.56
C LEU A 78 9.11 6.17 15.69
N GLY A 79 7.91 6.61 16.01
CA GLY A 79 7.62 7.46 17.16
C GLY A 79 7.87 6.78 18.49
N LEU A 80 7.60 5.47 18.59
CA LEU A 80 7.93 4.68 19.78
C LEU A 80 9.44 4.36 19.86
N LYS A 81 10.04 3.95 18.74
CA LYS A 81 11.45 3.59 18.67
C LYS A 81 11.99 3.81 17.26
N PRO A 82 13.01 4.65 17.06
CA PRO A 82 13.91 5.24 18.07
C PRO A 82 13.33 6.42 18.85
N GLY A 83 12.18 6.97 18.47
CA GLY A 83 11.56 8.14 19.07
C GLY A 83 11.93 9.45 18.40
N GLN A 84 11.10 10.48 18.59
CA GLN A 84 11.20 11.77 17.93
C GLN A 84 12.56 12.45 18.15
N ALA A 85 13.06 12.46 19.39
CA ALA A 85 14.33 13.12 19.71
C ALA A 85 15.52 12.53 18.96
N VAL A 86 15.54 11.21 18.71
CA VAL A 86 16.60 10.57 17.92
C VAL A 86 16.44 10.89 16.43
N LEU A 87 15.20 10.90 15.92
CA LEU A 87 14.92 11.27 14.55
C LEU A 87 15.37 12.71 14.25
N ASP A 88 15.07 13.64 15.14
CA ASP A 88 15.51 15.03 15.04
C ASP A 88 17.05 15.15 15.07
N ALA A 89 17.69 14.43 16.00
CA ALA A 89 19.15 14.48 16.16
C ALA A 89 19.90 13.93 14.93
N VAL A 90 19.38 12.85 14.30
CA VAL A 90 20.01 12.25 13.11
C VAL A 90 19.64 13.00 11.83
N GLY A 91 18.57 13.81 11.85
CA GLY A 91 18.05 14.56 10.70
C GLY A 91 17.17 13.75 9.77
N GLY A 92 16.29 12.93 10.35
CA GLY A 92 15.22 12.21 9.67
C GLY A 92 15.53 10.76 9.29
N ALA A 93 14.49 10.07 8.82
CA ALA A 93 14.55 8.64 8.51
C ALA A 93 15.47 8.32 7.33
N HIS A 94 15.57 9.18 6.32
CA HIS A 94 16.49 9.00 5.20
C HIS A 94 17.93 8.79 5.68
N LYS A 95 18.39 9.65 6.60
CA LYS A 95 19.72 9.52 7.18
C LYS A 95 19.85 8.35 8.13
N LEU A 96 18.80 8.11 8.96
CA LEU A 96 18.79 7.00 9.91
C LEU A 96 19.00 5.64 9.22
N GLN A 97 18.37 5.46 8.07
CA GLN A 97 18.34 4.17 7.36
C GLN A 97 19.30 4.10 6.16
N GLY A 98 19.94 5.21 5.78
CA GLY A 98 20.81 5.29 4.59
C GLY A 98 20.04 5.16 3.27
N TRP A 99 18.79 5.64 3.23
CA TRP A 99 17.93 5.60 2.04
C TRP A 99 17.94 6.93 1.32
N ASP A 100 18.24 6.90 0.03
CA ASP A 100 18.39 8.09 -0.83
C ASP A 100 17.23 8.31 -1.80
N ARG A 101 16.18 7.46 -1.72
CA ARG A 101 14.97 7.57 -2.52
C ARG A 101 13.78 7.96 -1.66
N ASN A 102 12.61 8.07 -2.25
CA ASN A 102 11.43 8.60 -1.59
C ASN A 102 10.88 7.70 -0.48
N LEU A 103 10.28 8.34 0.53
CA LEU A 103 9.59 7.73 1.66
C LEU A 103 8.15 8.25 1.75
N LEU A 104 7.22 7.37 2.08
CA LEU A 104 5.90 7.70 2.59
C LEU A 104 5.80 7.25 4.04
N THR A 105 5.22 8.06 4.91
CA THR A 105 4.83 7.64 6.27
C THR A 105 3.31 7.59 6.39
N ASP A 106 2.81 6.48 6.96
CA ASP A 106 1.41 6.42 7.39
C ASP A 106 1.15 7.34 8.60
N SER A 107 -0.13 7.51 8.97
CA SER A 107 -0.52 8.35 10.11
C SER A 107 -0.22 7.73 11.49
N GLY A 108 -0.02 6.42 11.54
CA GLY A 108 0.04 5.63 12.77
C GLY A 108 -1.34 5.24 13.35
N GLY A 109 -2.44 5.78 12.84
CA GLY A 109 -3.79 5.56 13.38
C GLY A 109 -4.28 4.11 13.25
N PHE A 110 -4.05 3.48 12.11
CA PHE A 110 -4.48 2.08 11.87
C PHE A 110 -3.89 1.09 12.87
N GLN A 111 -2.62 1.25 13.25
CA GLN A 111 -1.95 0.36 14.20
C GLN A 111 -2.56 0.46 15.59
N MET A 112 -3.03 1.65 15.98
CA MET A 112 -3.70 1.86 17.26
C MET A 112 -5.00 1.07 17.35
N VAL A 113 -5.80 1.12 16.30
CA VAL A 113 -7.12 0.46 16.27
C VAL A 113 -6.99 -1.04 16.03
N SER A 114 -6.05 -1.47 15.17
CA SER A 114 -5.91 -2.87 14.77
C SER A 114 -5.10 -3.74 15.76
N LEU A 115 -4.11 -3.16 16.45
CA LEU A 115 -3.19 -3.89 17.32
C LEU A 115 -3.53 -3.77 18.81
N LEU A 116 -4.27 -2.74 19.22
CA LEU A 116 -4.50 -2.42 20.61
C LEU A 116 -5.98 -2.64 20.99
N LYS A 117 -6.24 -3.68 21.76
CA LYS A 117 -7.59 -4.06 22.24
C LYS A 117 -8.30 -2.99 23.10
N LEU A 118 -7.57 -1.95 23.54
CA LEU A 118 -8.04 -0.93 24.48
C LEU A 118 -7.79 0.50 23.93
N ALA A 119 -7.81 0.69 22.62
CA ALA A 119 -7.75 2.02 22.05
C ALA A 119 -9.14 2.70 22.11
N THR A 120 -9.16 3.97 22.52
CA THR A 120 -10.37 4.81 22.54
C THR A 120 -10.16 6.03 21.65
N VAL A 121 -11.06 6.23 20.69
CA VAL A 121 -11.04 7.40 19.81
C VAL A 121 -11.94 8.48 20.37
N THR A 122 -11.41 9.69 20.51
CA THR A 122 -12.13 10.90 20.94
C THR A 122 -11.90 12.02 19.93
N GLU A 123 -12.53 13.16 20.07
CA GLU A 123 -12.26 14.32 19.19
C GLU A 123 -10.81 14.83 19.34
N GLU A 124 -10.22 14.67 20.52
CA GLU A 124 -8.83 15.07 20.79
C GLU A 124 -7.82 14.23 20.01
N GLY A 125 -8.05 12.90 19.95
CA GLY A 125 -7.15 11.95 19.32
C GLY A 125 -7.46 10.51 19.74
N VAL A 126 -6.49 9.62 19.53
CA VAL A 126 -6.55 8.19 19.86
C VAL A 126 -5.79 7.95 21.17
N ARG A 127 -6.49 7.50 22.20
CA ARG A 127 -5.91 7.10 23.50
C ARG A 127 -5.66 5.60 23.51
N PHE A 128 -4.48 5.19 23.93
CA PHE A 128 -4.07 3.78 24.00
C PHE A 128 -3.01 3.57 25.08
N LEU A 129 -2.68 2.30 25.36
CA LEU A 129 -1.59 1.94 26.25
C LEU A 129 -0.35 1.54 25.44
N SER A 130 0.80 2.07 25.83
CA SER A 130 2.09 1.69 25.24
C SER A 130 2.30 0.17 25.35
N PRO A 131 2.65 -0.51 24.26
CA PRO A 131 2.91 -1.96 24.29
C PRO A 131 4.23 -2.32 24.99
N HIS A 132 5.07 -1.32 25.32
CA HIS A 132 6.36 -1.53 25.95
C HIS A 132 6.27 -1.51 27.49
N ASP A 133 5.54 -0.56 28.05
CA ASP A 133 5.50 -0.32 29.49
C ASP A 133 4.08 -0.13 30.05
N GLY A 134 3.06 -0.20 29.20
CA GLY A 134 1.66 -0.01 29.59
C GLY A 134 1.29 1.44 29.96
N SER A 135 2.17 2.41 29.74
CA SER A 135 1.87 3.82 30.01
C SER A 135 0.76 4.37 29.11
N PRO A 136 -0.12 5.26 29.62
CA PRO A 136 -1.14 5.90 28.78
C PRO A 136 -0.50 6.81 27.74
N MET A 137 -0.91 6.67 26.51
CA MET A 137 -0.48 7.49 25.37
C MET A 137 -1.68 8.12 24.66
N LEU A 138 -1.45 9.29 24.07
CA LEU A 138 -2.42 10.00 23.24
C LEU A 138 -1.74 10.39 21.92
N LEU A 139 -2.28 9.89 20.82
CA LEU A 139 -1.89 10.33 19.48
C LEU A 139 -2.95 11.30 18.96
N THR A 140 -2.60 12.58 18.88
CA THR A 140 -3.44 13.61 18.27
C THR A 140 -3.04 13.84 16.80
N PRO A 141 -3.88 14.50 15.97
CA PRO A 141 -3.47 14.92 14.63
C PRO A 141 -2.18 15.73 14.61
N GLU A 142 -2.01 16.67 15.54
CA GLU A 142 -0.81 17.48 15.67
C GLU A 142 0.42 16.64 16.00
N HIS A 143 0.27 15.70 16.94
CA HIS A 143 1.38 14.83 17.33
C HIS A 143 1.80 13.90 16.19
N SER A 144 0.83 13.33 15.45
CA SER A 144 1.10 12.51 14.25
C SER A 144 1.88 13.31 13.20
N ILE A 145 1.44 14.53 12.88
CA ILE A 145 2.14 15.39 11.91
C ILE A 145 3.51 15.82 12.42
N SER A 146 3.64 16.17 13.70
CA SER A 146 4.94 16.51 14.30
C SER A 146 5.94 15.37 14.19
N LEU A 147 5.52 14.12 14.46
CA LEU A 147 6.35 12.92 14.27
C LEU A 147 6.75 12.74 12.80
N GLN A 148 5.81 12.87 11.86
CA GLN A 148 6.08 12.75 10.44
C GLN A 148 6.99 13.87 9.92
N ASN A 149 6.88 15.08 10.47
CA ASN A 149 7.82 16.16 10.18
C ASN A 149 9.26 15.80 10.64
N SER A 150 9.42 15.17 11.80
CA SER A 150 10.72 14.69 12.32
C SER A 150 11.25 13.48 11.53
N ILE A 151 10.37 12.59 11.05
CA ILE A 151 10.73 11.48 10.17
C ILE A 151 11.25 12.02 8.83
N GLY A 152 10.67 13.11 8.32
CA GLY A 152 11.13 13.78 7.11
C GLY A 152 10.83 13.04 5.80
N SER A 153 9.75 12.27 5.75
CA SER A 153 9.31 11.56 4.54
C SER A 153 8.76 12.52 3.48
N ASP A 154 8.83 12.14 2.21
CA ASP A 154 8.37 12.94 1.07
C ASP A 154 6.84 13.06 1.02
N ILE A 155 6.15 12.00 1.44
CA ILE A 155 4.69 11.96 1.57
C ILE A 155 4.35 11.63 3.02
N ILE A 156 3.46 12.41 3.61
CA ILE A 156 2.92 12.22 4.95
C ILE A 156 1.41 12.07 4.89
N MET A 157 0.85 11.31 5.82
CA MET A 157 -0.59 11.03 5.85
C MET A 157 -1.25 11.76 7.00
N GLN A 158 -2.47 12.29 6.78
CA GLN A 158 -3.29 12.77 7.89
C GLN A 158 -3.55 11.67 8.91
N LEU A 159 -3.76 12.01 10.19
CA LEU A 159 -4.39 11.09 11.13
C LEU A 159 -5.89 11.01 10.82
N ASP A 160 -6.41 9.81 10.73
CA ASP A 160 -7.81 9.52 10.44
C ASP A 160 -8.43 8.64 11.53
N ASP A 161 -9.75 8.72 11.71
CA ASP A 161 -10.50 7.86 12.62
C ASP A 161 -10.86 6.55 11.89
N VAL A 162 -10.04 5.52 12.12
CA VAL A 162 -10.21 4.22 11.48
C VAL A 162 -11.24 3.39 12.21
N ILE A 163 -12.20 2.86 11.47
CA ILE A 163 -13.19 1.89 11.97
C ILE A 163 -13.09 0.59 11.19
N ALA A 164 -13.48 -0.52 11.80
CA ALA A 164 -13.52 -1.80 11.10
C ALA A 164 -14.40 -1.71 9.84
N THR A 165 -13.87 -2.10 8.69
CA THR A 165 -14.52 -1.98 7.38
C THR A 165 -15.92 -2.62 7.34
N THR A 166 -16.08 -3.75 8.06
CA THR A 166 -17.33 -4.51 8.14
C THR A 166 -18.20 -4.11 9.34
N SER A 167 -17.95 -2.94 9.95
CA SER A 167 -18.77 -2.45 11.06
C SER A 167 -20.22 -2.22 10.62
N PRO A 168 -21.23 -2.71 11.37
CA PRO A 168 -22.63 -2.46 11.07
C PRO A 168 -23.12 -1.12 11.63
N ASP A 169 -22.30 -0.40 12.41
CA ASP A 169 -22.68 0.85 13.07
C ASP A 169 -22.51 2.04 12.13
N HIS A 170 -23.55 2.33 11.35
CA HIS A 170 -23.58 3.45 10.40
C HIS A 170 -23.37 4.81 11.08
N ALA A 171 -23.90 5.01 12.29
CA ALA A 171 -23.74 6.28 13.01
C ALA A 171 -22.27 6.49 13.39
N ARG A 172 -21.60 5.43 13.84
CA ARG A 172 -20.17 5.48 14.17
C ARG A 172 -19.29 5.65 12.92
N ILE A 173 -19.67 5.02 11.79
CA ILE A 173 -18.97 5.21 10.51
C ILE A 173 -19.06 6.68 10.07
N LYS A 174 -20.25 7.26 10.13
CA LYS A 174 -20.45 8.68 9.79
C LYS A 174 -19.64 9.59 10.72
N GLU A 175 -19.68 9.34 12.02
CA GLU A 175 -18.90 10.14 12.98
C GLU A 175 -17.37 10.02 12.71
N ALA A 176 -16.89 8.82 12.37
CA ALA A 176 -15.48 8.61 12.02
C ALA A 176 -15.07 9.39 10.77
N MET A 177 -15.92 9.39 9.76
CA MET A 177 -15.71 10.18 8.55
C MET A 177 -15.68 11.68 8.88
N ASP A 178 -16.70 12.21 9.57
CA ASP A 178 -16.78 13.62 9.93
C ASP A 178 -15.60 14.06 10.82
N ARG A 179 -15.16 13.22 11.74
CA ARG A 179 -13.96 13.44 12.57
C ARG A 179 -12.68 13.46 11.73
N SER A 180 -12.53 12.53 10.79
CA SER A 180 -11.37 12.51 9.90
C SER A 180 -11.27 13.79 9.07
N VAL A 181 -12.40 14.35 8.65
CA VAL A 181 -12.45 15.67 7.96
C VAL A 181 -11.94 16.79 8.87
N ARG A 182 -12.42 16.87 10.12
CA ARG A 182 -11.94 17.86 11.09
C ARG A 182 -10.47 17.67 11.47
N TRP A 183 -10.05 16.43 11.58
CA TRP A 183 -8.64 16.10 11.87
C TRP A 183 -7.70 16.46 10.72
N LEU A 184 -8.18 16.43 9.47
CA LEU A 184 -7.40 16.94 8.36
C LEU A 184 -7.09 18.42 8.51
N ASP A 185 -8.07 19.24 8.92
CA ASP A 185 -7.85 20.67 9.15
C ASP A 185 -6.76 20.91 10.20
N ARG A 186 -6.77 20.14 11.30
CA ARG A 186 -5.73 20.17 12.34
C ARG A 186 -4.35 19.71 11.82
N CYS A 187 -4.32 18.67 10.98
CA CYS A 187 -3.09 18.21 10.35
C CYS A 187 -2.49 19.28 9.42
N ILE A 188 -3.33 19.98 8.66
CA ILE A 188 -2.90 21.07 7.77
C ILE A 188 -2.30 22.22 8.57
N GLU A 189 -2.93 22.59 9.69
CA GLU A 189 -2.45 23.68 10.56
C GLU A 189 -1.11 23.37 11.21
N GLU A 190 -0.87 22.12 11.62
CA GLU A 190 0.39 21.69 12.25
C GLU A 190 1.53 21.43 11.24
N HIS A 191 1.22 21.18 9.97
CA HIS A 191 2.23 20.82 8.98
C HIS A 191 3.22 21.96 8.68
N LYS A 192 4.51 21.77 9.07
CA LYS A 192 5.55 22.81 9.07
C LYS A 192 6.36 22.91 7.78
N TYR A 193 6.40 21.84 6.97
CA TYR A 193 7.33 21.74 5.84
C TYR A 193 6.65 21.40 4.51
N PRO A 194 5.62 22.17 4.08
CA PRO A 194 4.89 21.87 2.85
C PRO A 194 5.75 22.02 1.57
N GLU A 195 6.92 22.69 1.67
CA GLU A 195 7.92 22.80 0.59
C GLU A 195 8.82 21.55 0.44
N ARG A 196 8.74 20.60 1.39
CA ARG A 196 9.57 19.37 1.41
C ARG A 196 8.76 18.10 1.59
N GLN A 197 7.56 18.21 2.16
CA GLN A 197 6.70 17.07 2.49
C GLN A 197 5.28 17.32 1.97
N ASN A 198 4.65 16.29 1.47
CA ASN A 198 3.34 16.37 0.83
C ASN A 198 2.31 15.67 1.71
N LEU A 199 1.42 16.42 2.34
CA LEU A 199 0.33 15.89 3.15
C LEU A 199 -0.78 15.33 2.26
N PHE A 200 -1.08 14.04 2.36
CA PHE A 200 -2.22 13.39 1.70
C PHE A 200 -3.38 13.27 2.67
N CYS A 201 -4.59 13.59 2.22
CA CYS A 201 -5.81 13.30 2.94
C CYS A 201 -6.24 11.83 2.77
N ILE A 202 -7.10 11.34 3.67
CA ILE A 202 -7.61 9.96 3.66
C ILE A 202 -9.14 9.97 3.60
N ILE A 203 -9.70 9.40 2.54
CA ILE A 203 -11.14 9.24 2.37
C ILE A 203 -11.61 8.09 3.27
N GLN A 204 -12.56 8.39 4.15
CA GLN A 204 -13.27 7.44 5.01
C GLN A 204 -14.77 7.34 4.62
N GLY A 205 -15.55 6.50 5.29
CA GLY A 205 -16.98 6.29 5.04
C GLY A 205 -17.41 4.82 5.01
N GLY A 206 -16.54 3.90 5.42
CA GLY A 206 -16.82 2.45 5.43
C GLY A 206 -17.17 1.93 4.03
N LEU A 207 -18.22 1.12 3.94
CA LEU A 207 -18.77 0.61 2.67
C LEU A 207 -19.99 1.42 2.18
N ASP A 208 -20.34 2.52 2.88
CA ASP A 208 -21.43 3.41 2.49
C ASP A 208 -20.98 4.36 1.39
N LEU A 209 -21.52 4.18 0.19
CA LEU A 209 -21.11 4.95 -0.99
C LEU A 209 -21.50 6.44 -0.90
N GLU A 210 -22.59 6.78 -0.21
CA GLU A 210 -22.98 8.18 -0.03
C GLU A 210 -22.03 8.90 0.95
N LEU A 211 -21.65 8.23 2.04
CA LEU A 211 -20.62 8.76 2.95
C LEU A 211 -19.26 8.89 2.24
N ARG A 212 -18.89 7.93 1.36
CA ARG A 212 -17.68 8.05 0.54
C ARG A 212 -17.71 9.26 -0.38
N LYS A 213 -18.84 9.53 -1.05
CA LYS A 213 -19.01 10.71 -1.89
C LYS A 213 -18.88 12.00 -1.08
N GLN A 214 -19.61 12.10 0.04
CA GLN A 214 -19.51 13.23 0.95
C GLN A 214 -18.07 13.47 1.41
N CYS A 215 -17.38 12.41 1.85
CA CYS A 215 -15.99 12.50 2.27
C CYS A 215 -15.06 12.96 1.14
N CYS A 216 -15.23 12.44 -0.08
CA CYS A 216 -14.46 12.88 -1.24
C CYS A 216 -14.61 14.37 -1.49
N GLU A 217 -15.85 14.89 -1.49
CA GLU A 217 -16.13 16.32 -1.70
C GLU A 217 -15.49 17.19 -0.62
N GLU A 218 -15.64 16.81 0.65
CA GLU A 218 -15.06 17.51 1.80
C GLU A 218 -13.53 17.52 1.78
N MET A 219 -12.91 16.39 1.46
CA MET A 219 -11.44 16.27 1.41
C MET A 219 -10.85 16.99 0.20
N VAL A 220 -11.49 16.90 -0.97
CA VAL A 220 -11.05 17.60 -2.20
C VAL A 220 -11.11 19.12 -2.00
N ALA A 221 -12.10 19.64 -1.27
CA ALA A 221 -12.22 21.07 -0.97
C ALA A 221 -11.03 21.62 -0.15
N ARG A 222 -10.25 20.77 0.53
CA ARG A 222 -9.05 21.15 1.30
C ARG A 222 -7.79 21.18 0.48
N ASP A 223 -7.85 20.73 -0.77
CA ASP A 223 -6.82 20.83 -1.80
C ASP A 223 -5.43 20.28 -1.41
N THR A 224 -5.41 19.13 -0.70
CA THR A 224 -4.14 18.45 -0.37
C THR A 224 -3.42 17.96 -1.64
N PRO A 225 -2.07 17.83 -1.62
CA PRO A 225 -1.26 17.41 -2.77
C PRO A 225 -1.63 16.04 -3.37
N GLY A 226 -2.18 15.13 -2.57
CA GLY A 226 -2.66 13.82 -3.01
C GLY A 226 -3.76 13.29 -2.12
N VAL A 227 -4.38 12.18 -2.52
CA VAL A 227 -5.55 11.61 -1.85
C VAL A 227 -5.39 10.11 -1.67
N ALA A 228 -5.65 9.62 -0.45
CA ALA A 228 -5.74 8.19 -0.17
C ALA A 228 -7.17 7.74 0.05
N ILE A 229 -7.48 6.51 -0.33
CA ILE A 229 -8.73 5.81 -0.04
C ILE A 229 -8.42 4.81 1.08
N GLY A 230 -8.85 5.12 2.29
CA GLY A 230 -8.62 4.33 3.50
C GLY A 230 -9.85 3.53 3.93
N GLY A 231 -9.74 2.82 5.06
CA GLY A 231 -10.84 2.05 5.65
C GLY A 231 -11.31 0.88 4.79
N LEU A 232 -10.43 0.30 3.99
CA LEU A 232 -10.63 -0.90 3.18
C LEU A 232 -9.61 -1.99 3.57
N SER A 233 -9.65 -3.14 2.90
CA SER A 233 -8.77 -4.30 3.17
C SER A 233 -8.89 -4.87 4.60
N GLY A 234 -10.07 -4.69 5.22
CA GLY A 234 -10.40 -5.15 6.57
C GLY A 234 -11.35 -6.35 6.62
N GLY A 235 -11.49 -7.10 5.52
CA GLY A 235 -12.34 -8.30 5.43
C GLY A 235 -13.66 -8.12 4.70
N GLU A 236 -13.86 -7.00 4.02
CA GLU A 236 -15.00 -6.76 3.12
C GLU A 236 -14.99 -7.69 1.91
N ALA A 237 -16.17 -7.89 1.30
CA ALA A 237 -16.29 -8.56 0.02
C ALA A 237 -15.57 -7.75 -1.08
N LYS A 238 -14.95 -8.45 -2.04
CA LYS A 238 -14.19 -7.81 -3.12
C LYS A 238 -15.05 -6.93 -4.02
N GLU A 239 -16.31 -7.28 -4.19
CA GLU A 239 -17.30 -6.48 -4.92
C GLU A 239 -17.50 -5.12 -4.23
N GLU A 240 -17.62 -5.10 -2.91
CA GLU A 240 -17.78 -3.86 -2.13
C GLU A 240 -16.51 -3.00 -2.18
N PHE A 241 -15.34 -3.62 -2.07
CA PHE A 241 -14.05 -2.96 -2.29
C PHE A 241 -14.03 -2.26 -3.65
N CYS A 242 -14.37 -2.96 -4.74
CA CYS A 242 -14.39 -2.41 -6.10
C CYS A 242 -15.38 -1.26 -6.25
N LYS A 243 -16.58 -1.37 -5.67
CA LYS A 243 -17.59 -0.29 -5.69
C LYS A 243 -17.07 0.98 -4.99
N VAL A 244 -16.44 0.84 -3.82
CA VAL A 244 -15.88 1.98 -3.08
C VAL A 244 -14.75 2.64 -3.88
N VAL A 245 -13.79 1.86 -4.40
CA VAL A 245 -12.68 2.42 -5.19
C VAL A 245 -13.23 3.12 -6.44
N HIS A 246 -14.16 2.50 -7.15
CA HIS A 246 -14.80 3.08 -8.35
C HIS A 246 -15.49 4.40 -8.01
N THR A 247 -16.33 4.43 -6.96
CA THR A 247 -17.06 5.63 -6.54
C THR A 247 -16.11 6.76 -6.16
N CYS A 248 -15.07 6.48 -5.37
CA CYS A 248 -14.10 7.51 -5.01
C CYS A 248 -13.37 8.06 -6.24
N THR A 249 -12.91 7.19 -7.15
CA THR A 249 -12.15 7.63 -8.33
C THR A 249 -12.97 8.41 -9.35
N GLU A 250 -14.30 8.32 -9.33
CA GLU A 250 -15.21 9.19 -10.12
C GLU A 250 -15.14 10.66 -9.69
N ILE A 251 -14.92 10.90 -8.40
CA ILE A 251 -14.98 12.23 -7.79
C ILE A 251 -13.58 12.85 -7.64
N LEU A 252 -12.59 11.99 -7.32
CA LEU A 252 -11.24 12.46 -7.03
C LEU A 252 -10.57 13.08 -8.25
N PRO A 253 -9.82 14.21 -8.09
CA PRO A 253 -9.21 14.94 -9.19
C PRO A 253 -8.26 14.07 -10.03
N GLU A 254 -8.28 14.25 -11.36
CA GLU A 254 -7.39 13.53 -12.26
C GLU A 254 -5.94 14.02 -12.22
N HIS A 255 -5.71 15.22 -11.71
CA HIS A 255 -4.37 15.83 -11.62
C HIS A 255 -3.67 15.57 -10.29
N LYS A 256 -4.21 14.66 -9.45
CA LYS A 256 -3.61 14.26 -8.17
C LYS A 256 -3.39 12.75 -8.11
N PRO A 257 -2.34 12.27 -7.43
CA PRO A 257 -2.14 10.84 -7.18
C PRO A 257 -3.24 10.29 -6.25
N ARG A 258 -3.67 9.05 -6.53
CA ARG A 258 -4.71 8.32 -5.81
C ARG A 258 -4.12 7.06 -5.20
N TYR A 259 -4.08 7.00 -3.90
CA TYR A 259 -3.50 5.90 -3.15
C TYR A 259 -4.60 5.04 -2.51
N VAL A 260 -4.64 3.74 -2.80
CA VAL A 260 -5.52 2.78 -2.12
C VAL A 260 -4.70 2.01 -1.10
N MET A 261 -5.02 2.23 0.18
CA MET A 261 -4.21 1.78 1.31
C MET A 261 -4.39 0.29 1.60
N GLY A 262 -3.28 -0.39 1.91
CA GLY A 262 -3.28 -1.76 2.43
C GLY A 262 -3.55 -2.87 1.41
N VAL A 263 -3.46 -2.59 0.11
CA VAL A 263 -3.75 -3.53 -0.98
C VAL A 263 -2.46 -4.14 -1.51
N GLY A 264 -2.35 -5.49 -1.45
CA GLY A 264 -1.13 -6.19 -1.82
C GLY A 264 -1.29 -7.44 -2.67
N TYR A 265 -2.50 -7.95 -2.87
CA TYR A 265 -2.71 -9.07 -3.79
C TYR A 265 -2.67 -8.58 -5.24
N PRO A 266 -1.90 -9.26 -6.13
CA PRO A 266 -1.77 -8.86 -7.53
C PRO A 266 -3.10 -8.65 -8.26
N GLU A 267 -4.08 -9.54 -8.03
CA GLU A 267 -5.41 -9.45 -8.64
C GLU A 267 -6.16 -8.18 -8.20
N ASP A 268 -6.08 -7.83 -6.90
CA ASP A 268 -6.71 -6.61 -6.38
C ASP A 268 -6.07 -5.36 -6.99
N ILE A 269 -4.74 -5.36 -7.11
CA ILE A 269 -3.99 -4.23 -7.66
C ILE A 269 -4.35 -3.99 -9.13
N VAL A 270 -4.34 -5.05 -9.98
CA VAL A 270 -4.63 -4.86 -11.40
C VAL A 270 -6.07 -4.38 -11.62
N VAL A 271 -7.02 -4.86 -10.83
CA VAL A 271 -8.41 -4.36 -10.88
C VAL A 271 -8.51 -2.94 -10.37
N ALA A 272 -7.88 -2.60 -9.23
CA ALA A 272 -7.92 -1.25 -8.67
C ALA A 272 -7.25 -0.20 -9.59
N VAL A 273 -6.18 -0.59 -10.32
CA VAL A 273 -5.59 0.27 -11.37
C VAL A 273 -6.59 0.51 -12.50
N ALA A 274 -7.32 -0.52 -12.96
CA ALA A 274 -8.39 -0.35 -13.96
C ALA A 274 -9.50 0.59 -13.46
N LEU A 275 -9.75 0.62 -12.15
CA LEU A 275 -10.68 1.53 -11.49
C LEU A 275 -10.09 2.93 -11.22
N GLY A 276 -8.84 3.20 -11.56
CA GLY A 276 -8.22 4.54 -11.53
C GLY A 276 -7.34 4.83 -10.32
N ALA A 277 -6.86 3.82 -9.60
CA ALA A 277 -5.88 3.95 -8.53
C ALA A 277 -4.43 3.95 -9.06
N ASP A 278 -3.51 4.64 -8.35
CA ASP A 278 -2.12 4.83 -8.76
C ASP A 278 -1.11 4.22 -7.79
N MET A 279 -1.42 4.17 -6.49
CA MET A 279 -0.46 3.81 -5.44
C MET A 279 -1.05 2.75 -4.52
N PHE A 280 -0.21 1.81 -4.11
CA PHE A 280 -0.59 0.67 -3.27
C PHE A 280 0.53 0.35 -2.29
N ASP A 281 0.18 -0.17 -1.11
CA ASP A 281 1.12 -0.73 -0.15
C ASP A 281 0.59 -2.01 0.47
N CYS A 282 1.47 -2.90 0.85
CA CYS A 282 1.12 -4.00 1.75
C CYS A 282 2.37 -4.70 2.27
N VAL A 283 2.25 -5.31 3.45
CA VAL A 283 3.27 -6.19 4.01
C VAL A 283 3.23 -7.61 3.42
N TRP A 284 2.27 -7.93 2.56
CA TRP A 284 2.06 -9.29 2.05
C TRP A 284 3.29 -9.88 1.36
N PRO A 285 4.01 -9.21 0.45
CA PRO A 285 5.19 -9.79 -0.21
C PRO A 285 6.31 -10.19 0.75
N THR A 286 6.49 -9.43 1.83
CA THR A 286 7.51 -9.72 2.84
C THR A 286 6.99 -10.71 3.90
N ARG A 287 5.70 -10.64 4.24
CA ARG A 287 5.10 -11.53 5.26
C ARG A 287 5.03 -12.97 4.78
N THR A 288 4.71 -13.22 3.52
CA THR A 288 4.62 -14.57 2.94
C THR A 288 5.99 -15.24 2.79
N ALA A 289 7.04 -14.44 2.66
CA ALA A 289 8.42 -14.94 2.61
C ALA A 289 8.96 -15.36 3.99
N VAL A 290 8.53 -14.71 5.08
CA VAL A 290 9.16 -14.79 6.41
C VAL A 290 8.34 -15.61 7.40
N ARG A 291 9.00 -16.43 8.23
CA ARG A 291 8.37 -17.14 9.36
C ARG A 291 8.02 -16.15 10.48
N LEU A 292 6.74 -16.00 10.79
CA LEU A 292 6.32 -15.36 12.03
C LEU A 292 6.38 -16.39 13.16
N ASN A 293 7.33 -16.24 14.10
CA ASN A 293 7.31 -16.98 15.35
C ASN A 293 6.02 -16.63 16.09
N LYS A 294 5.18 -17.62 16.37
CA LYS A 294 4.00 -17.40 17.22
C LYS A 294 4.47 -16.95 18.61
N PRO A 295 3.85 -15.91 19.20
CA PRO A 295 3.94 -15.71 20.64
C PRO A 295 3.39 -16.95 21.34
N CYS A 296 4.06 -17.40 22.39
CA CYS A 296 3.58 -18.49 23.23
C CYS A 296 2.16 -18.14 23.73
N GLY A 297 1.15 -18.99 23.43
CA GLY A 297 -0.24 -18.80 23.87
C GLY A 297 -1.25 -18.31 22.82
N SER A 298 -0.86 -18.17 21.55
CA SER A 298 -1.80 -17.81 20.48
C SER A 298 -2.73 -18.97 20.09
N ASP A 299 -4.02 -18.67 19.82
CA ASP A 299 -5.06 -19.62 19.42
C ASP A 299 -4.59 -20.52 18.25
N PRO A 300 -4.69 -21.88 18.38
CA PRO A 300 -4.33 -22.81 17.31
C PRO A 300 -5.13 -22.64 16.02
N ARG A 301 -6.26 -21.94 16.07
CA ARG A 301 -7.17 -21.72 14.94
C ARG A 301 -6.79 -20.53 14.05
N THR A 302 -5.83 -19.69 14.47
CA THR A 302 -5.30 -18.65 13.61
C THR A 302 -4.26 -19.27 12.65
N ASP A 303 -4.68 -19.51 11.44
CA ASP A 303 -3.99 -20.22 10.35
C ASP A 303 -2.73 -19.48 9.79
N ILE A 304 -2.02 -18.78 10.67
CA ILE A 304 -0.78 -18.04 10.36
C ILE A 304 0.39 -19.00 10.06
N ASN A 305 0.27 -20.27 10.42
CA ASN A 305 1.33 -21.28 10.24
C ASN A 305 1.48 -21.82 8.81
N GLN A 306 0.59 -21.48 7.87
CA GLN A 306 0.60 -22.09 6.52
C GLN A 306 1.23 -21.23 5.44
N ARG A 307 1.66 -19.98 5.74
CA ARG A 307 2.14 -19.04 4.72
C ARG A 307 3.64 -18.78 4.80
N PHE A 308 4.42 -19.86 4.82
CA PHE A 308 5.85 -19.76 4.77
C PHE A 308 6.41 -20.23 3.46
N GLY A 309 7.39 -19.45 2.97
CA GLY A 309 8.11 -19.84 1.79
C GLY A 309 7.24 -19.74 0.55
N ASP A 310 6.30 -18.81 0.54
CA ASP A 310 5.45 -18.54 -0.60
C ASP A 310 6.17 -17.57 -1.55
N ALA A 311 6.47 -18.01 -2.78
CA ALA A 311 6.94 -17.17 -3.87
C ALA A 311 5.76 -16.64 -4.68
N ILE A 312 5.77 -15.34 -4.96
CA ILE A 312 4.80 -14.73 -5.87
C ILE A 312 5.32 -14.89 -7.29
N VAL A 313 4.51 -15.47 -8.16
CA VAL A 313 4.85 -15.74 -9.56
C VAL A 313 3.67 -15.38 -10.47
N SER A 314 3.90 -15.31 -11.79
CA SER A 314 2.86 -14.97 -12.78
C SER A 314 1.66 -15.90 -12.76
N SER A 315 1.85 -17.17 -12.41
CA SER A 315 0.77 -18.15 -12.23
C SER A 315 0.18 -18.18 -10.82
N GLY A 316 0.39 -17.15 -9.99
CA GLY A 316 -0.16 -17.03 -8.64
C GLY A 316 0.90 -17.15 -7.54
N THR A 317 0.83 -18.20 -6.70
CA THR A 317 1.73 -18.36 -5.56
C THR A 317 2.28 -19.79 -5.48
N LEU A 318 3.60 -19.93 -5.40
CA LEU A 318 4.27 -21.21 -5.19
C LEU A 318 4.59 -21.39 -3.70
N LYS A 319 4.01 -22.42 -3.07
CA LYS A 319 4.35 -22.82 -1.69
C LYS A 319 5.63 -23.66 -1.70
N LEU A 320 6.80 -23.00 -1.73
CA LEU A 320 8.10 -23.67 -1.86
C LEU A 320 8.43 -24.61 -0.69
N SER A 321 7.74 -24.51 0.44
CA SER A 321 7.81 -25.49 1.53
C SER A 321 7.23 -26.87 1.16
N HIS A 322 6.45 -26.97 0.07
CA HIS A 322 5.82 -28.22 -0.35
C HIS A 322 6.81 -29.18 -1.00
N LYS A 323 6.72 -30.48 -0.68
CA LYS A 323 7.64 -31.53 -1.13
C LYS A 323 7.72 -31.68 -2.65
N SER A 324 6.69 -31.28 -3.39
CA SER A 324 6.69 -31.29 -4.86
C SER A 324 7.80 -30.47 -5.51
N PHE A 325 8.46 -29.58 -4.75
CA PHE A 325 9.56 -28.76 -5.23
C PHE A 325 10.95 -29.32 -4.88
N SER A 326 11.02 -30.47 -4.19
CA SER A 326 12.30 -31.04 -3.73
C SER A 326 13.31 -31.36 -4.85
N ASP A 327 12.82 -31.58 -6.05
CA ASP A 327 13.56 -31.93 -7.26
C ASP A 327 13.20 -31.06 -8.48
N ASP A 328 12.58 -29.91 -8.26
CA ASP A 328 12.29 -28.93 -9.31
C ASP A 328 13.48 -27.97 -9.49
N PHE A 329 14.29 -28.20 -10.51
CA PHE A 329 15.50 -27.42 -10.79
C PHE A 329 15.24 -26.16 -11.65
N ARG A 330 13.99 -25.84 -11.97
CA ARG A 330 13.64 -24.59 -12.64
C ARG A 330 13.88 -23.39 -11.72
N PRO A 331 14.10 -22.18 -12.25
CA PRO A 331 14.12 -20.96 -11.44
C PRO A 331 12.77 -20.76 -10.71
N VAL A 332 12.74 -19.92 -9.66
CA VAL A 332 11.49 -19.62 -8.95
C VAL A 332 10.44 -19.09 -9.93
N GLU A 333 10.83 -18.20 -10.81
CA GLU A 333 9.99 -17.67 -11.89
C GLU A 333 10.79 -17.57 -13.17
N GLU A 334 10.28 -18.13 -14.27
CA GLU A 334 10.91 -18.05 -15.59
C GLU A 334 10.91 -16.59 -16.11
N GLY A 335 12.07 -16.15 -16.62
CA GLY A 335 12.24 -14.79 -17.12
C GLY A 335 12.28 -13.70 -16.04
N CYS A 336 12.23 -14.05 -14.75
CA CYS A 336 12.38 -13.09 -13.66
C CYS A 336 13.82 -12.55 -13.62
N THR A 337 13.94 -11.22 -13.54
CA THR A 337 15.22 -10.50 -13.54
C THR A 337 15.77 -10.21 -12.14
N CYS A 338 15.09 -10.65 -11.05
CA CYS A 338 15.62 -10.48 -9.70
C CYS A 338 16.95 -11.23 -9.52
N ILE A 339 17.76 -10.78 -8.57
CA ILE A 339 19.07 -11.41 -8.30
C ILE A 339 18.95 -12.92 -8.00
N CYS A 340 17.84 -13.36 -7.39
CA CYS A 340 17.62 -14.76 -7.03
C CYS A 340 17.40 -15.65 -8.25
N CYS A 341 16.58 -15.22 -9.22
CA CYS A 341 16.19 -16.01 -10.39
C CYS A 341 17.17 -15.86 -11.55
N ARG A 342 17.79 -14.69 -11.71
CA ARG A 342 18.71 -14.37 -12.79
C ARG A 342 19.88 -15.36 -12.81
N PRO A 343 20.27 -15.88 -13.99
CA PRO A 343 21.39 -16.82 -14.13
C PRO A 343 22.72 -16.24 -13.63
N THR A 344 23.63 -17.11 -13.21
CA THR A 344 24.95 -16.72 -12.67
C THR A 344 25.84 -16.05 -13.70
N ASP A 345 25.79 -16.46 -14.95
CA ASP A 345 26.48 -15.82 -16.08
C ASP A 345 25.97 -14.41 -16.40
N GLN A 346 24.79 -14.05 -15.90
CA GLN A 346 24.21 -12.72 -15.99
C GLN A 346 24.33 -11.93 -14.67
N GLY A 347 25.15 -12.39 -13.74
CA GLY A 347 25.39 -11.75 -12.44
C GLY A 347 24.28 -11.94 -11.41
N GLY A 348 23.45 -12.98 -11.57
CA GLY A 348 22.46 -13.42 -10.59
C GLY A 348 22.95 -14.59 -9.75
N LEU A 349 22.06 -15.17 -8.92
CA LEU A 349 22.35 -16.36 -8.10
C LEU A 349 21.87 -17.65 -8.74
N GLY A 350 20.99 -17.60 -9.75
CA GLY A 350 20.46 -18.76 -10.46
C GLY A 350 19.79 -19.79 -9.56
N LEU A 351 19.03 -19.31 -8.54
CA LEU A 351 18.43 -20.18 -7.53
C LEU A 351 17.28 -21.00 -8.10
N THR A 352 17.27 -22.28 -7.82
CA THR A 352 16.21 -23.20 -8.24
C THR A 352 15.13 -23.34 -7.18
N ARG A 353 13.93 -23.77 -7.58
CA ARG A 353 12.83 -24.09 -6.67
C ARG A 353 13.23 -25.16 -5.67
N ALA A 354 14.02 -26.18 -6.09
CA ALA A 354 14.54 -27.23 -5.21
C ALA A 354 15.46 -26.67 -4.12
N TYR A 355 16.39 -25.78 -4.49
CA TYR A 355 17.24 -25.13 -3.50
C TYR A 355 16.42 -24.26 -2.53
N MET A 356 15.49 -23.45 -3.05
CA MET A 356 14.61 -22.65 -2.23
C MET A 356 13.72 -23.50 -1.32
N HIS A 357 13.18 -24.64 -1.80
CA HIS A 357 12.48 -25.63 -0.98
C HIS A 357 13.33 -26.09 0.21
N HIS A 358 14.60 -26.40 -0.05
CA HIS A 358 15.51 -26.90 0.97
C HIS A 358 15.76 -25.89 2.10
N ILE A 359 15.94 -24.60 1.76
CA ILE A 359 16.34 -23.56 2.74
C ILE A 359 15.18 -22.79 3.34
N THR A 360 14.04 -22.61 2.65
CA THR A 360 12.98 -21.66 3.04
C THR A 360 12.39 -21.95 4.44
N ALA A 361 12.23 -23.23 4.81
CA ALA A 361 11.65 -23.59 6.09
C ALA A 361 12.68 -23.71 7.23
N LYS A 362 13.98 -23.71 6.91
CA LYS A 362 15.05 -24.05 7.85
C LYS A 362 16.02 -22.92 8.10
N GLU A 363 16.32 -22.13 7.07
CA GLU A 363 17.39 -21.15 7.09
C GLU A 363 16.83 -19.72 6.92
N THR A 364 17.32 -18.78 7.72
CA THR A 364 16.91 -17.36 7.64
C THR A 364 17.18 -16.77 6.26
N VAL A 365 18.26 -17.21 5.59
CA VAL A 365 18.62 -16.77 4.24
C VAL A 365 17.54 -17.12 3.21
N GLY A 366 16.80 -18.22 3.38
CA GLY A 366 15.68 -18.58 2.52
C GLY A 366 14.58 -17.53 2.52
N ALA A 367 14.17 -17.08 3.71
CA ALA A 367 13.18 -16.01 3.88
C ALA A 367 13.68 -14.67 3.28
N HIS A 368 14.97 -14.37 3.44
CA HIS A 368 15.62 -13.18 2.90
C HIS A 368 15.57 -13.17 1.35
N LEU A 369 16.06 -14.22 0.72
CA LEU A 369 16.07 -14.36 -0.74
C LEU A 369 14.66 -14.31 -1.32
N LEU A 370 13.72 -14.97 -0.65
CA LEU A 370 12.32 -14.96 -1.08
C LEU A 370 11.66 -13.59 -0.95
N THR A 371 12.02 -12.82 0.09
CA THR A 371 11.58 -11.43 0.22
C THR A 371 12.08 -10.58 -0.95
N ILE A 372 13.35 -10.72 -1.34
CA ILE A 372 13.91 -10.03 -2.52
C ILE A 372 13.11 -10.38 -3.78
N HIS A 373 12.87 -11.68 -4.02
CA HIS A 373 12.10 -12.13 -5.18
C HIS A 373 10.67 -11.53 -5.17
N ASN A 374 9.94 -11.65 -4.06
CA ASN A 374 8.56 -11.19 -3.97
C ASN A 374 8.43 -9.68 -4.15
N VAL A 375 9.31 -8.90 -3.53
CA VAL A 375 9.33 -7.44 -3.68
C VAL A 375 9.64 -7.06 -5.13
N HIS A 376 10.66 -7.69 -5.73
CA HIS A 376 11.01 -7.46 -7.13
C HIS A 376 9.85 -7.81 -8.07
N TYR A 377 9.17 -8.94 -7.83
CA TYR A 377 7.99 -9.34 -8.60
C TYR A 377 6.92 -8.26 -8.60
N MET A 378 6.55 -7.75 -7.42
CA MET A 378 5.51 -6.70 -7.30
C MET A 378 5.90 -5.42 -8.05
N LEU A 379 7.14 -4.98 -7.90
CA LEU A 379 7.64 -3.78 -8.57
C LEU A 379 7.72 -3.96 -10.11
N ASN A 380 8.16 -5.13 -10.57
CA ASN A 380 8.21 -5.47 -11.99
C ASN A 380 6.80 -5.58 -12.60
N MET A 381 5.85 -6.17 -11.87
CA MET A 381 4.44 -6.20 -12.27
C MET A 381 3.90 -4.79 -12.50
N MET A 382 4.17 -3.85 -11.58
CA MET A 382 3.77 -2.45 -11.75
C MET A 382 4.44 -1.80 -12.99
N GLY A 383 5.67 -2.17 -13.29
CA GLY A 383 6.36 -1.77 -14.53
C GLY A 383 5.63 -2.25 -15.79
N LYS A 384 5.23 -3.53 -15.82
CA LYS A 384 4.45 -4.12 -16.93
C LYS A 384 3.07 -3.45 -17.06
N ILE A 385 2.40 -3.15 -15.95
CA ILE A 385 1.12 -2.41 -15.92
C ILE A 385 1.30 -1.02 -16.57
N ARG A 386 2.30 -0.24 -16.15
CA ARG A 386 2.58 1.08 -16.72
C ARG A 386 2.81 1.02 -18.23
N GLN A 387 3.64 0.08 -18.68
CA GLN A 387 3.91 -0.09 -20.11
C GLN A 387 2.64 -0.43 -20.89
N ALA A 388 1.83 -1.37 -20.37
CA ALA A 388 0.56 -1.72 -21.00
C ALA A 388 -0.43 -0.54 -21.08
N ILE A 389 -0.41 0.37 -20.10
CA ILE A 389 -1.23 1.60 -20.16
C ILE A 389 -0.67 2.58 -21.19
N ILE A 390 0.66 2.76 -21.25
CA ILE A 390 1.31 3.65 -22.21
C ILE A 390 1.04 3.19 -23.65
N ASP A 391 1.07 1.88 -23.89
CA ASP A 391 0.84 1.26 -25.19
C ASP A 391 -0.67 1.13 -25.53
N ASP A 392 -1.56 1.58 -24.64
CA ASP A 392 -3.03 1.38 -24.69
C ASP A 392 -3.45 -0.09 -24.83
N GLN A 393 -2.67 -0.99 -24.22
CA GLN A 393 -2.89 -2.44 -24.23
C GLN A 393 -3.32 -2.98 -22.86
N TYR A 394 -3.79 -2.12 -21.95
CA TYR A 394 -4.09 -2.55 -20.58
C TYR A 394 -5.23 -3.57 -20.53
N SER A 395 -6.22 -3.48 -21.41
CA SER A 395 -7.30 -4.49 -21.50
C SER A 395 -6.78 -5.87 -21.92
N ALA A 396 -5.83 -5.93 -22.85
CA ALA A 396 -5.17 -7.17 -23.24
C ALA A 396 -4.28 -7.73 -22.12
N PHE A 397 -3.55 -6.84 -21.42
CA PHE A 397 -2.78 -7.20 -20.24
C PHE A 397 -3.63 -7.85 -19.16
N LEU A 398 -4.81 -7.30 -18.84
CA LEU A 398 -5.74 -7.84 -17.85
C LEU A 398 -6.21 -9.26 -18.24
N ARG A 399 -6.62 -9.48 -19.50
CA ARG A 399 -7.02 -10.82 -19.97
C ARG A 399 -5.89 -11.82 -19.82
N LYS A 400 -4.69 -11.45 -20.28
CA LYS A 400 -3.51 -12.30 -20.13
C LYS A 400 -3.19 -12.59 -18.66
N PHE A 401 -3.21 -11.59 -17.79
CA PHE A 401 -2.93 -11.72 -16.37
C PHE A 401 -3.84 -12.74 -15.70
N PHE A 402 -5.16 -12.63 -15.89
CA PHE A 402 -6.12 -13.60 -15.35
C PHE A 402 -5.98 -14.97 -16.00
N SER A 403 -5.71 -15.04 -17.32
CA SER A 403 -5.43 -16.29 -18.01
C SER A 403 -4.21 -17.01 -17.44
N ASP A 404 -3.12 -16.29 -17.15
CA ASP A 404 -1.89 -16.86 -16.59
C ASP A 404 -2.12 -17.42 -15.17
N ILE A 405 -2.89 -16.73 -14.31
CA ILE A 405 -3.19 -17.17 -12.94
C ILE A 405 -4.10 -18.41 -12.93
N TYR A 406 -5.08 -18.46 -13.82
CA TYR A 406 -6.11 -19.50 -13.86
C TYR A 406 -5.91 -20.52 -14.98
N GLU A 407 -4.68 -20.61 -15.54
CA GLU A 407 -4.28 -21.59 -16.56
C GLU A 407 -5.20 -21.62 -17.80
N GLY A 408 -5.73 -20.45 -18.16
CA GLY A 408 -6.66 -20.28 -19.28
C GLY A 408 -8.11 -20.71 -19.00
N ASP A 409 -8.41 -21.24 -17.82
CA ASP A 409 -9.75 -21.67 -17.44
C ASP A 409 -10.63 -20.49 -17.00
N LYS A 410 -11.34 -19.90 -17.94
CA LYS A 410 -12.25 -18.77 -17.70
C LYS A 410 -13.35 -19.05 -16.67
N SER A 411 -13.69 -20.33 -16.43
CA SER A 411 -14.71 -20.69 -15.42
C SER A 411 -14.23 -20.47 -13.99
N LYS A 412 -12.93 -20.34 -13.78
CA LYS A 412 -12.30 -20.08 -12.47
C LYS A 412 -12.07 -18.59 -12.20
N PHE A 413 -12.33 -17.72 -13.18
CA PHE A 413 -12.12 -16.28 -12.96
C PHE A 413 -13.04 -15.77 -11.87
N PRO A 414 -12.53 -14.99 -10.89
CA PRO A 414 -13.36 -14.49 -9.80
C PRO A 414 -14.49 -13.60 -10.32
N GLU A 415 -15.73 -13.88 -9.92
CA GLU A 415 -16.91 -13.12 -10.34
C GLU A 415 -16.79 -11.63 -10.03
N TRP A 416 -16.20 -11.28 -8.88
CA TRP A 416 -15.96 -9.90 -8.50
C TRP A 416 -15.05 -9.16 -9.51
N ALA A 417 -13.99 -9.81 -10.00
CA ALA A 417 -13.08 -9.22 -10.97
C ALA A 417 -13.74 -9.07 -12.34
N VAL A 418 -14.46 -10.12 -12.79
CA VAL A 418 -15.25 -10.07 -14.03
C VAL A 418 -16.26 -8.93 -13.98
N GLY A 419 -17.00 -8.79 -12.88
CA GLY A 419 -18.01 -7.74 -12.69
C GLY A 419 -17.40 -6.34 -12.68
N ALA A 420 -16.35 -6.13 -11.87
CA ALA A 420 -15.69 -4.84 -11.75
C ALA A 420 -15.07 -4.36 -13.07
N LEU A 421 -14.37 -5.26 -13.79
CA LEU A 421 -13.72 -4.92 -15.05
C LEU A 421 -14.72 -4.69 -16.18
N ARG A 422 -15.82 -5.45 -16.21
CA ARG A 422 -16.93 -5.18 -17.15
C ARG A 422 -17.52 -3.78 -16.93
N GLY A 423 -17.64 -3.34 -15.67
CA GLY A 423 -18.11 -2.00 -15.32
C GLY A 423 -17.23 -0.86 -15.86
N VAL A 424 -15.98 -1.13 -16.21
CA VAL A 424 -15.04 -0.18 -16.82
C VAL A 424 -14.63 -0.56 -18.25
N GLY A 425 -15.45 -1.37 -18.94
CA GLY A 425 -15.33 -1.63 -20.36
C GLY A 425 -14.43 -2.82 -20.74
N VAL A 426 -13.98 -3.65 -19.78
CA VAL A 426 -13.16 -4.83 -20.07
C VAL A 426 -13.95 -6.10 -19.80
N ASP A 427 -14.28 -6.85 -20.86
CA ASP A 427 -14.81 -8.21 -20.73
C ASP A 427 -13.66 -9.21 -20.65
N LEU A 428 -13.44 -9.79 -19.45
CA LEU A 428 -12.44 -10.84 -19.24
C LEU A 428 -12.81 -12.17 -19.90
N LEU A 429 -14.09 -12.41 -20.16
CA LEU A 429 -14.59 -13.67 -20.70
C LEU A 429 -14.62 -13.66 -22.24
N ALA A 430 -14.45 -12.50 -22.87
CA ALA A 430 -14.33 -12.41 -24.34
C ALA A 430 -13.12 -13.19 -24.82
N ASP A 431 -13.24 -13.77 -26.02
CA ASP A 431 -12.10 -14.36 -26.70
C ASP A 431 -11.14 -13.26 -27.14
N SER A 432 -9.84 -13.53 -27.01
CA SER A 432 -8.75 -12.62 -27.37
C SER A 432 -8.60 -12.48 -28.89
#